data_ff9d559631f6b5aebbf9c802afc424e8
#
_entry.id   ff9d559631f6b5aebbf9c802afc424e8
#
_cell.length_a   1.000
_cell.length_b   1.000
_cell.length_c   1.000
_cell.angle_alpha   90.00
_cell.angle_beta   90.00
_cell.angle_gamma   90.00
#
_symmetry.space_group_name_H-M   'P 1'
#
loop_
_entity.id
_entity.type
_entity.pdbx_description
1 polymer ?
#
loop_
_entity_poly.entity_id
_entity_poly.type
_entity_poly.pdbx_seq_one_letter_code
_entity_poly.pdbx_strand_id
1 'polypeptide(L)'
;MAREGRKQSKKIANLISSIADRIPDKIDWILRVDGHTDEKPIRGGKYSNNWELSQARALSVVFYMQEFLNIPAYRLAATGFGEYQPILKDNSEEARAVNRRIEIVLTER
;
A
#
# COMPACT_ATOMS: atom_id res chain seq x y z
N MET A 1 1.80 0.61 15.66
CA MET A 1 2.49 1.65 14.85
C MET A 1 3.16 2.66 15.76
N ALA A 2 4.34 3.14 15.38
CA ALA A 2 5.01 4.22 16.09
C ALA A 2 4.19 5.51 15.98
N ARG A 3 4.37 6.41 16.95
CA ARG A 3 3.62 7.67 17.02
C ARG A 3 3.74 8.51 15.75
N GLU A 4 4.94 8.59 15.19
CA GLU A 4 5.19 9.34 13.95
C GLU A 4 4.48 8.70 12.76
N GLY A 5 4.46 7.37 12.70
CA GLY A 5 3.73 6.67 11.66
C GLY A 5 2.25 6.97 11.67
N ARG A 6 1.65 7.14 12.85
CA ARG A 6 0.24 7.52 12.95
C ARG A 6 -0.03 8.92 12.41
N LYS A 7 0.86 9.87 12.68
CA LYS A 7 0.72 11.23 12.14
C LYS A 7 0.82 11.26 10.63
N GLN A 8 1.79 10.55 10.08
CA GLN A 8 1.95 10.44 8.62
C GLN A 8 0.74 9.77 7.99
N SER A 9 0.23 8.72 8.61
CA SER A 9 -0.97 8.03 8.13
C SER A 9 -2.19 8.95 8.10
N LYS A 10 -2.36 9.79 9.12
CA LYS A 10 -3.45 10.76 9.15
C LYS A 10 -3.35 11.80 8.04
N LYS A 11 -2.15 12.30 7.75
CA LYS A 11 -1.95 13.27 6.67
C LYS A 11 -2.27 12.67 5.32
N ILE A 12 -1.80 11.46 5.07
CA ILE A 12 -2.08 10.73 3.83
C ILE A 12 -3.58 10.43 3.74
N ALA A 13 -4.17 10.01 4.85
CA ALA A 13 -5.60 9.71 4.92
C ALA A 13 -6.44 10.93 4.55
N ASN A 14 -6.12 12.08 5.11
CA ASN A 14 -6.85 13.32 4.83
C ASN A 14 -6.70 13.74 3.37
N LEU A 15 -5.50 13.59 2.81
CA LEU A 15 -5.25 13.90 1.42
C LEU A 15 -6.07 12.99 0.50
N ILE A 16 -6.08 11.70 0.77
CA ILE A 16 -6.84 10.71 -0.02
C ILE A 16 -8.32 11.01 0.05
N SER A 17 -8.86 11.27 1.24
CA SER A 17 -10.27 11.61 1.41
C SER A 17 -10.64 12.87 0.64
N SER A 18 -9.78 13.89 0.70
CA SER A 18 -9.99 15.14 -0.02
C SER A 18 -10.00 14.93 -1.54
N ILE A 19 -9.10 14.10 -2.05
CA ILE A 19 -9.06 13.78 -3.49
C ILE A 19 -10.31 12.99 -3.89
N ALA A 20 -10.66 11.98 -3.10
CA ALA A 20 -11.83 11.14 -3.39
C ALA A 20 -13.12 11.96 -3.47
N ASP A 21 -13.27 12.94 -2.57
CA ASP A 21 -14.45 13.81 -2.55
C ASP A 21 -14.58 14.70 -3.80
N ARG A 22 -13.47 14.93 -4.50
CA ARG A 22 -13.43 15.78 -5.69
C ARG A 22 -13.68 15.03 -6.99
N ILE A 23 -13.63 13.71 -6.96
CA ILE A 23 -13.81 12.90 -8.16
C ILE A 23 -15.32 12.70 -8.38
N PRO A 24 -15.87 13.06 -9.55
CA PRO A 24 -17.28 12.80 -9.80
C PRO A 24 -17.63 11.33 -9.75
N ASP A 25 -18.79 11.01 -9.22
CA ASP A 25 -19.23 9.60 -9.05
C ASP A 25 -19.32 8.84 -10.36
N LYS A 26 -19.56 9.55 -11.47
CA LYS A 26 -19.64 8.92 -12.79
C LYS A 26 -18.31 8.38 -13.29
N ILE A 27 -17.20 8.82 -12.70
CA ILE A 27 -15.88 8.27 -13.02
C ILE A 27 -15.68 6.99 -12.22
N ASP A 28 -15.38 5.93 -12.91
CA ASP A 28 -15.19 4.60 -12.29
C ASP A 28 -13.74 4.47 -11.79
N TRP A 29 -13.45 5.17 -10.69
CA TRP A 29 -12.10 5.23 -10.14
C TRP A 29 -11.86 4.17 -9.08
N ILE A 30 -10.59 3.77 -8.98
CA ILE A 30 -10.10 2.81 -7.98
C ILE A 30 -8.84 3.40 -7.33
N LEU A 31 -8.74 3.28 -6.02
CA LEU A 31 -7.48 3.45 -5.29
C LEU A 31 -6.85 2.07 -5.13
N ARG A 32 -5.72 1.87 -5.79
CA ARG A 32 -4.98 0.62 -5.70
C ARG A 32 -3.82 0.80 -4.73
N VAL A 33 -3.75 -0.08 -3.76
CA VAL A 33 -2.65 -0.10 -2.78
C VAL A 33 -1.69 -1.20 -3.20
N ASP A 34 -0.46 -0.81 -3.54
CA ASP A 34 0.58 -1.72 -4.02
C ASP A 34 1.61 -1.95 -2.92
N GLY A 35 1.73 -3.20 -2.46
CA GLY A 35 2.73 -3.59 -1.48
C GLY A 35 3.98 -4.10 -2.17
N HIS A 36 5.14 -3.69 -1.64
CA HIS A 36 6.45 -4.11 -2.14
C HIS A 36 7.35 -4.53 -1.00
N THR A 37 8.22 -5.50 -1.27
CA THR A 37 9.23 -5.97 -0.30
C THR A 37 10.62 -5.77 -0.86
N ASP A 38 11.64 -5.98 -0.01
CA ASP A 38 13.00 -6.12 -0.49
C ASP A 38 13.23 -7.56 -1.00
N GLU A 39 14.46 -7.85 -1.44
CA GLU A 39 14.81 -9.14 -2.04
C GLU A 39 15.12 -10.23 -1.02
N LYS A 40 15.18 -9.91 0.27
CA LYS A 40 15.49 -10.93 1.27
C LYS A 40 14.35 -11.92 1.41
N PRO A 41 14.64 -13.22 1.34
CA PRO A 41 13.60 -14.21 1.51
C PRO A 41 13.06 -14.22 2.94
N ILE A 42 11.76 -14.48 3.06
CA ILE A 42 11.13 -14.68 4.36
C ILE A 42 11.53 -16.04 4.89
N ARG A 43 11.88 -16.08 6.17
CA ARG A 43 12.22 -17.34 6.86
C ARG A 43 11.31 -17.49 8.07
N GLY A 44 10.37 -18.43 7.98
CA GLY A 44 9.40 -18.69 9.05
C GLY A 44 8.32 -17.63 9.14
N GLY A 45 7.41 -17.79 10.08
CA GLY A 45 6.31 -16.85 10.30
C GLY A 45 5.08 -17.16 9.49
N LYS A 46 4.18 -16.18 9.40
CA LYS A 46 2.86 -16.31 8.80
C LYS A 46 2.86 -16.43 7.27
N TYR A 47 3.88 -15.92 6.63
CA TYR A 47 3.88 -15.79 5.17
C TYR A 47 4.95 -16.67 4.57
N SER A 48 4.59 -17.37 3.51
CA SER A 48 5.49 -18.32 2.83
C SER A 48 6.50 -17.64 1.93
N ASN A 49 6.17 -16.45 1.43
CA ASN A 49 7.03 -15.76 0.46
C ASN A 49 6.71 -14.26 0.44
N ASN A 50 7.47 -13.51 -0.33
CA ASN A 50 7.30 -12.07 -0.42
C ASN A 50 6.03 -11.66 -1.18
N TRP A 51 5.51 -12.53 -2.04
CA TRP A 51 4.20 -12.30 -2.66
C TRP A 51 3.12 -12.18 -1.58
N GLU A 52 3.07 -13.14 -0.67
CA GLU A 52 2.08 -13.15 0.40
C GLU A 52 2.27 -12.00 1.37
N LEU A 53 3.51 -11.70 1.74
CA LEU A 53 3.80 -10.59 2.64
C LEU A 53 3.36 -9.26 2.06
N SER A 54 3.71 -8.99 0.80
CA SER A 54 3.36 -7.72 0.16
C SER A 54 1.85 -7.57 0.00
N GLN A 55 1.16 -8.66 -0.33
CA GLN A 55 -0.29 -8.67 -0.43
C GLN A 55 -0.94 -8.38 0.93
N ALA A 56 -0.45 -9.00 1.99
CA ALA A 56 -0.99 -8.79 3.34
C ALA A 56 -0.80 -7.35 3.80
N ARG A 57 0.35 -6.77 3.51
CA ARG A 57 0.61 -5.36 3.85
C ARG A 57 -0.32 -4.41 3.10
N ALA A 58 -0.52 -4.66 1.81
CA ALA A 58 -1.45 -3.86 1.02
C ALA A 58 -2.87 -3.99 1.56
N LEU A 59 -3.31 -5.19 1.91
CA LEU A 59 -4.62 -5.42 2.50
C LEU A 59 -4.81 -4.68 3.82
N SER A 60 -3.77 -4.63 4.66
CA SER A 60 -3.85 -3.87 5.92
C SER A 60 -4.17 -2.41 5.68
N VAL A 61 -3.57 -1.82 4.63
CA VAL A 61 -3.84 -0.43 4.26
C VAL A 61 -5.25 -0.27 3.72
N VAL A 62 -5.70 -1.21 2.89
CA VAL A 62 -7.08 -1.20 2.36
C VAL A 62 -8.09 -1.25 3.49
N PHE A 63 -7.91 -2.13 4.47
CA PHE A 63 -8.81 -2.22 5.62
C PHE A 63 -8.83 -0.93 6.43
N TYR A 64 -7.67 -0.29 6.60
CA TYR A 64 -7.58 1.01 7.25
C TYR A 64 -8.40 2.07 6.51
N MET A 65 -8.24 2.14 5.20
CA MET A 65 -8.98 3.10 4.37
C MET A 65 -10.48 2.85 4.43
N GLN A 66 -10.88 1.61 4.42
CA GLN A 66 -12.29 1.24 4.48
C GLN A 66 -12.89 1.60 5.84
N GLU A 67 -12.19 1.29 6.92
CA GLU A 67 -12.70 1.46 8.28
C GLU A 67 -12.63 2.91 8.77
N PHE A 68 -11.51 3.59 8.54
CA PHE A 68 -11.27 4.92 9.11
C PHE A 68 -11.48 6.07 8.14
N LEU A 69 -11.40 5.82 6.85
CA LEU A 69 -11.60 6.87 5.84
C LEU A 69 -12.95 6.75 5.14
N ASN A 70 -13.72 5.73 5.48
CA ASN A 70 -15.03 5.47 4.88
C ASN A 70 -15.01 5.39 3.35
N ILE A 71 -13.91 4.91 2.79
CA ILE A 71 -13.84 4.70 1.35
C ILE A 71 -14.56 3.39 1.03
N PRO A 72 -15.53 3.40 0.11
CA PRO A 72 -16.27 2.19 -0.21
C PRO A 72 -15.37 1.08 -0.75
N ALA A 73 -15.65 -0.15 -0.39
CA ALA A 73 -14.85 -1.30 -0.78
C ALA A 73 -14.69 -1.41 -2.31
N TYR A 74 -15.71 -1.03 -3.07
CA TYR A 74 -15.65 -1.12 -4.54
C TYR A 74 -14.67 -0.12 -5.17
N ARG A 75 -14.18 0.86 -4.38
CA ARG A 75 -13.16 1.82 -4.82
C ARG A 75 -11.74 1.40 -4.43
N LEU A 76 -11.56 0.26 -3.79
CA LEU A 76 -10.28 -0.15 -3.23
C LEU A 76 -9.80 -1.46 -3.85
N ALA A 77 -8.49 -1.56 -4.04
CA ALA A 77 -7.84 -2.79 -4.47
C ALA A 77 -6.49 -2.93 -3.76
N ALA A 78 -6.11 -4.16 -3.47
CA ALA A 78 -4.82 -4.47 -2.88
C ALA A 78 -4.02 -5.33 -3.84
N THR A 79 -2.77 -4.97 -4.10
CA THR A 79 -1.89 -5.67 -5.01
C THR A 79 -0.55 -5.94 -4.34
N GLY A 80 -0.11 -7.18 -4.33
CA GLY A 80 1.19 -7.55 -3.83
C GLY A 80 2.16 -7.79 -4.98
N PHE A 81 3.19 -6.95 -5.10
CA PHE A 81 4.20 -7.09 -6.13
C PHE A 81 5.42 -7.90 -5.67
N GLY A 82 5.48 -8.26 -4.38
CA GLY A 82 6.63 -8.97 -3.86
C GLY A 82 7.90 -8.13 -3.95
N GLU A 83 9.00 -8.80 -4.26
CA GLU A 83 10.31 -8.18 -4.41
C GLU A 83 10.64 -7.76 -5.84
N TYR A 84 9.73 -7.95 -6.76
CA TYR A 84 10.04 -7.98 -8.21
C TYR A 84 9.96 -6.63 -8.90
N GLN A 85 9.63 -5.56 -8.16
CA GLN A 85 9.54 -4.20 -8.70
C GLN A 85 10.39 -3.24 -7.84
N PRO A 86 11.71 -3.47 -7.73
CA PRO A 86 12.54 -2.60 -6.88
C PRO A 86 12.73 -1.23 -7.51
N ILE A 87 12.78 -0.20 -6.66
CA ILE A 87 13.18 1.15 -7.07
C ILE A 87 14.70 1.21 -7.21
N LEU A 88 15.42 0.66 -6.23
CA LEU A 88 16.88 0.61 -6.24
C LEU A 88 17.31 -0.85 -6.36
N LYS A 89 18.19 -1.13 -7.31
CA LYS A 89 18.57 -2.49 -7.67
C LYS A 89 19.86 -3.00 -7.04
N ASP A 90 20.45 -2.25 -6.10
CA ASP A 90 21.65 -2.71 -5.41
C ASP A 90 21.27 -3.53 -4.16
N ASN A 91 22.27 -4.13 -3.52
CA ASN A 91 22.09 -5.00 -2.36
C ASN A 91 22.36 -4.31 -1.03
N SER A 92 22.32 -2.98 -1.00
CA SER A 92 22.56 -2.24 0.24
C SER A 92 21.32 -2.22 1.12
N GLU A 93 21.50 -1.97 2.41
CA GLU A 93 20.36 -1.80 3.32
C GLU A 93 19.56 -0.56 2.98
N GLU A 94 20.21 0.49 2.48
CA GLU A 94 19.53 1.69 2.00
C GLU A 94 18.58 1.38 0.87
N ALA A 95 19.03 0.56 -0.09
CA ALA A 95 18.17 0.14 -1.20
C ALA A 95 17.00 -0.71 -0.70
N ARG A 96 17.28 -1.65 0.22
CA ARG A 96 16.22 -2.49 0.78
C ARG A 96 15.17 -1.66 1.51
N ALA A 97 15.59 -0.65 2.27
CA ALA A 97 14.65 0.22 2.98
C ALA A 97 13.73 0.97 2.03
N VAL A 98 14.26 1.45 0.90
CA VAL A 98 13.47 2.13 -0.13
C VAL A 98 12.49 1.15 -0.79
N ASN A 99 12.94 -0.08 -1.03
CA ASN A 99 12.13 -1.09 -1.73
C ASN A 99 10.97 -1.62 -0.85
N ARG A 100 11.12 -1.61 0.47
CA ARG A 100 10.04 -1.97 1.40
C ARG A 100 9.06 -0.79 1.51
N ARG A 101 8.08 -0.77 0.62
CA ARG A 101 7.19 0.39 0.52
C ARG A 101 5.76 0.01 0.18
N ILE A 102 4.88 0.96 0.43
CA ILE A 102 3.50 0.95 -0.07
C ILE A 102 3.37 2.10 -1.06
N GLU A 103 2.81 1.83 -2.21
CA GLU A 103 2.45 2.86 -3.19
C GLU A 103 0.94 2.90 -3.33
N ILE A 104 0.39 4.11 -3.44
CA ILE A 104 -1.04 4.28 -3.62
C ILE A 104 -1.25 4.91 -4.99
N VAL A 105 -2.01 4.22 -5.83
CA VAL A 105 -2.20 4.60 -7.23
C VAL A 105 -3.69 4.85 -7.47
N LEU A 106 -4.01 6.05 -7.94
CA LEU A 106 -5.37 6.35 -8.38
C LEU A 106 -5.46 5.98 -9.86
N THR A 107 -6.43 5.13 -10.19
CA THR A 107 -6.60 4.65 -11.56
C THR A 107 -8.09 4.54 -11.88
N GLU A 108 -8.41 4.42 -13.16
CA GLU A 108 -9.76 4.07 -13.59
C GLU A 108 -9.86 2.56 -13.76
N ARG A 109 -11.01 2.08 -13.43
CA ARG A 109 -11.33 0.67 -13.61
C ARG A 109 -11.40 0.28 -15.09
#